data_80cbac958a6ab95b397bfc3ec35d0ca6
#
_entry.id   80cbac958a6ab95b397bfc3ec35d0ca6
#
_cell.length_a   1.000
_cell.length_b   1.000
_cell.length_c   1.000
_cell.angle_alpha   90.00
_cell.angle_beta   90.00
_cell.angle_gamma   90.00
#
_symmetry.space_group_name_H-M   'P 1'
#
loop_
_entity.id
_entity.type
_entity.pdbx_description
1 polymer ?
#
loop_
_entity_poly.entity_id
_entity_poly.type
_entity_poly.pdbx_seq_one_letter_code
_entity_poly.pdbx_strand_id
1 'polypeptide(L)'
;MEEKEITIAGISCMSCVSKIEKALYSNAAIQKVSIDKETGKAMLSGASLPHQDIITSLVESAGDYKIDATYVAAKESKTSKQSYKPLLIIVLYLLGTTLLIEYSSGMFLIETWMANFMAGFFIIFSFFKMLDIPAFAMAYRSYDLVAAKAKWYGYAFPFIELGLGIAYLLYSDQSITHLITAVVMFVSLVGVIRSVINKSEIQ
;
A
#
# COMPACT_ATOMS: atom_id res chain seq x y z
N MET A 1 4.39 7.82 22.79
CA MET A 1 3.21 7.00 23.11
C MET A 1 3.37 5.72 22.35
N GLU A 2 3.27 4.58 23.03
CA GLU A 2 3.32 3.27 22.37
C GLU A 2 1.92 2.92 21.87
N GLU A 3 1.84 2.35 20.68
CA GLU A 3 0.60 1.86 20.08
C GLU A 3 0.74 0.36 19.77
N LYS A 4 -0.27 -0.41 20.12
CA LYS A 4 -0.32 -1.85 19.89
C LYS A 4 -1.67 -2.24 19.31
N GLU A 5 -1.65 -2.96 18.20
CA GLU A 5 -2.84 -3.56 17.61
C GLU A 5 -2.91 -5.03 17.98
N ILE A 6 -4.07 -5.46 18.45
CA ILE A 6 -4.37 -6.86 18.76
C ILE A 6 -5.66 -7.26 18.03
N THR A 7 -5.82 -8.54 17.71
CA THR A 7 -7.07 -9.07 17.18
C THR A 7 -7.73 -9.94 18.23
N ILE A 8 -8.99 -9.64 18.53
CA ILE A 8 -9.77 -10.32 19.55
C ILE A 8 -10.87 -11.12 18.85
N ALA A 9 -10.84 -12.43 19.01
CA ALA A 9 -11.88 -13.33 18.53
C ALA A 9 -13.04 -13.42 19.53
N GLY A 10 -14.27 -13.63 19.02
CA GLY A 10 -15.46 -13.78 19.85
C GLY A 10 -16.30 -12.52 20.04
N ILE A 11 -15.92 -11.38 19.42
CA ILE A 11 -16.71 -10.15 19.47
C ILE A 11 -17.90 -10.28 18.52
N SER A 12 -19.13 -10.29 19.07
CA SER A 12 -20.37 -10.40 18.28
C SER A 12 -21.33 -9.22 18.45
N CYS A 13 -21.13 -8.39 19.49
CA CYS A 13 -22.07 -7.33 19.85
C CYS A 13 -21.36 -6.10 20.46
N MET A 14 -22.04 -4.93 20.45
CA MET A 14 -21.50 -3.70 21.07
C MET A 14 -21.32 -3.80 22.57
N SER A 15 -22.14 -4.60 23.26
CA SER A 15 -21.96 -4.86 24.69
C SER A 15 -20.69 -5.68 24.98
N CYS A 16 -20.28 -6.52 24.03
CA CYS A 16 -19.00 -7.26 24.07
C CYS A 16 -17.82 -6.28 24.00
N VAL A 17 -17.86 -5.33 23.07
CA VAL A 17 -16.87 -4.26 22.95
C VAL A 17 -16.71 -3.49 24.25
N SER A 18 -17.83 -3.03 24.84
CA SER A 18 -17.81 -2.27 26.11
C SER A 18 -17.27 -3.06 27.30
N LYS A 19 -17.47 -4.38 27.35
CA LYS A 19 -16.90 -5.24 28.42
C LYS A 19 -15.38 -5.33 28.27
N ILE A 20 -14.90 -5.54 27.04
CA ILE A 20 -13.46 -5.64 26.76
C ILE A 20 -12.77 -4.30 27.03
N GLU A 21 -13.37 -3.18 26.58
CA GLU A 21 -12.84 -1.84 26.86
C GLU A 21 -12.70 -1.57 28.37
N LYS A 22 -13.74 -1.89 29.16
CA LYS A 22 -13.68 -1.76 30.61
C LYS A 22 -12.57 -2.60 31.24
N ALA A 23 -12.39 -3.84 30.79
CA ALA A 23 -11.34 -4.70 31.28
C ALA A 23 -9.94 -4.17 30.93
N LEU A 24 -9.76 -3.65 29.73
CA LEU A 24 -8.49 -3.04 29.29
C LEU A 24 -8.19 -1.75 30.04
N TYR A 25 -9.19 -0.88 30.26
CA TYR A 25 -9.03 0.35 31.04
C TYR A 25 -8.80 0.11 32.55
N SER A 26 -8.98 -1.10 33.06
CA SER A 26 -8.62 -1.43 34.45
C SER A 26 -7.11 -1.34 34.70
N ASN A 27 -6.30 -1.38 33.63
CA ASN A 27 -4.86 -1.18 33.72
C ASN A 27 -4.51 0.29 33.39
N ALA A 28 -3.95 1.01 34.36
CA ALA A 28 -3.62 2.44 34.23
C ALA A 28 -2.60 2.77 33.14
N ALA A 29 -1.85 1.78 32.61
CA ALA A 29 -0.91 1.96 31.52
C ALA A 29 -1.60 2.07 30.16
N ILE A 30 -2.87 1.65 30.05
CA ILE A 30 -3.67 1.74 28.81
C ILE A 30 -4.52 3.00 28.88
N GLN A 31 -4.18 3.99 28.07
CA GLN A 31 -4.83 5.31 28.09
C GLN A 31 -5.95 5.44 27.05
N LYS A 32 -5.82 4.71 25.92
CA LYS A 32 -6.84 4.75 24.88
C LYS A 32 -7.01 3.36 24.26
N VAL A 33 -8.26 2.97 24.09
CA VAL A 33 -8.68 1.72 23.43
C VAL A 33 -9.68 2.08 22.33
N SER A 34 -9.53 1.48 21.16
CA SER A 34 -10.48 1.56 20.06
C SER A 34 -10.65 0.18 19.47
N ILE A 35 -11.87 -0.37 19.54
CA ILE A 35 -12.18 -1.72 19.06
C ILE A 35 -13.13 -1.65 17.88
N ASP A 36 -12.73 -2.24 16.76
CA ASP A 36 -13.59 -2.43 15.61
C ASP A 36 -14.34 -3.76 15.73
N LYS A 37 -15.65 -3.66 15.86
CA LYS A 37 -16.55 -4.81 16.04
C LYS A 37 -16.54 -5.76 14.84
N GLU A 38 -16.40 -5.24 13.60
CA GLU A 38 -16.52 -6.05 12.38
C GLU A 38 -15.26 -6.89 12.12
N THR A 39 -14.10 -6.32 12.43
CA THR A 39 -12.82 -6.97 12.20
C THR A 39 -12.23 -7.62 13.46
N GLY A 40 -12.78 -7.33 14.64
CA GLY A 40 -12.21 -7.75 15.92
C GLY A 40 -10.88 -7.07 16.28
N LYS A 41 -10.46 -6.06 15.53
CA LYS A 41 -9.21 -5.34 15.76
C LYS A 41 -9.37 -4.34 16.87
N ALA A 42 -8.43 -4.37 17.82
CA ALA A 42 -8.33 -3.42 18.91
C ALA A 42 -6.99 -2.68 18.86
N MET A 43 -7.05 -1.35 18.85
CA MET A 43 -5.91 -0.46 18.98
C MET A 43 -5.79 0.00 20.42
N LEU A 44 -4.66 -0.27 21.04
CA LEU A 44 -4.29 0.16 22.40
C LEU A 44 -3.22 1.22 22.28
N SER A 45 -3.33 2.30 23.06
CA SER A 45 -2.27 3.32 23.18
C SER A 45 -2.07 3.74 24.63
N GLY A 46 -0.80 4.01 24.97
CA GLY A 46 -0.38 4.39 26.32
C GLY A 46 1.05 4.90 26.38
N ALA A 47 1.47 5.34 27.56
CA ALA A 47 2.86 5.81 27.74
C ALA A 47 3.86 4.64 27.74
N SER A 48 3.49 3.50 28.34
CA SER A 48 4.23 2.24 28.33
C SER A 48 3.19 1.12 28.45
N LEU A 49 2.93 0.43 27.34
CA LEU A 49 1.91 -0.62 27.30
C LEU A 49 2.36 -1.86 28.08
N PRO A 50 1.46 -2.53 28.80
CA PRO A 50 1.78 -3.74 29.54
C PRO A 50 2.18 -4.89 28.60
N HIS A 51 2.94 -5.86 29.17
CA HIS A 51 3.33 -7.06 28.44
C HIS A 51 2.11 -7.82 27.94
N GLN A 52 2.26 -8.55 26.84
CA GLN A 52 1.17 -9.21 26.14
C GLN A 52 0.35 -10.17 27.02
N ASP A 53 1.02 -10.88 27.92
CA ASP A 53 0.36 -11.81 28.84
C ASP A 53 -0.66 -11.12 29.75
N ILE A 54 -0.38 -9.87 30.15
CA ILE A 54 -1.29 -9.05 30.95
C ILE A 54 -2.49 -8.60 30.10
N ILE A 55 -2.24 -8.17 28.84
CA ILE A 55 -3.32 -7.78 27.94
C ILE A 55 -4.23 -8.99 27.64
N THR A 56 -3.63 -10.17 27.42
CA THR A 56 -4.38 -11.42 27.20
C THR A 56 -5.24 -11.75 28.40
N SER A 57 -4.70 -11.72 29.62
CA SER A 57 -5.46 -12.01 30.84
C SER A 57 -6.60 -11.01 31.08
N LEU A 58 -6.41 -9.73 30.71
CA LEU A 58 -7.46 -8.71 30.81
C LEU A 58 -8.61 -8.97 29.83
N VAL A 59 -8.29 -9.35 28.60
CA VAL A 59 -9.31 -9.68 27.58
C VAL A 59 -10.08 -10.95 27.95
N GLU A 60 -9.39 -11.99 28.42
CA GLU A 60 -10.01 -13.24 28.90
C GLU A 60 -10.86 -13.05 30.16
N SER A 61 -10.49 -12.11 31.03
CA SER A 61 -11.30 -11.77 32.21
C SER A 61 -12.63 -11.10 31.88
N ALA A 62 -12.75 -10.48 30.70
CA ALA A 62 -13.98 -9.82 30.26
C ALA A 62 -15.06 -10.80 29.75
N GLY A 63 -14.69 -12.06 29.48
CA GLY A 63 -15.59 -13.11 29.00
C GLY A 63 -14.85 -14.16 28.18
N ASP A 64 -15.58 -14.93 27.39
CA ASP A 64 -15.02 -15.97 26.52
C ASP A 64 -14.42 -15.36 25.21
N TYR A 65 -13.44 -14.47 25.39
CA TYR A 65 -12.72 -13.81 24.31
C TYR A 65 -11.29 -14.31 24.25
N LYS A 66 -10.75 -14.47 23.04
CA LYS A 66 -9.37 -14.92 22.82
C LYS A 66 -8.61 -13.94 21.95
N ILE A 67 -7.36 -13.68 22.33
CA ILE A 67 -6.45 -12.93 21.45
C ILE A 67 -5.85 -13.91 20.43
N ASP A 68 -6.01 -13.60 19.15
CA ASP A 68 -5.42 -14.40 18.09
C ASP A 68 -3.92 -14.09 17.99
N ALA A 69 -3.10 -14.97 18.56
CA ALA A 69 -1.64 -14.83 18.62
C ALA A 69 -0.97 -14.84 17.23
N THR A 70 -1.64 -15.38 16.21
CA THR A 70 -1.12 -15.46 14.84
C THR A 70 -1.00 -14.09 14.18
N TYR A 71 -1.81 -13.12 14.60
CA TYR A 71 -1.80 -11.77 14.02
C TYR A 71 -0.73 -10.86 14.66
N VAL A 72 -0.39 -11.08 15.91
CA VAL A 72 0.62 -10.28 16.64
C VAL A 72 2.02 -10.58 16.13
N ALA A 73 2.32 -11.83 15.81
CA ALA A 73 3.60 -12.23 15.23
C ALA A 73 3.80 -11.68 13.79
N ALA A 74 2.71 -11.41 13.06
CA ALA A 74 2.79 -10.88 11.71
C ALA A 74 3.08 -9.37 11.65
N LYS A 75 2.87 -8.61 12.76
CA LYS A 75 3.07 -7.15 12.78
C LYS A 75 4.35 -6.71 13.47
N GLU A 76 4.90 -7.50 14.40
CA GLU A 76 6.27 -7.30 14.89
C GLU A 76 7.32 -7.53 13.80
N SER A 77 6.96 -8.28 12.74
CA SER A 77 7.79 -8.45 11.55
C SER A 77 7.55 -7.37 10.47
N LYS A 78 6.60 -6.42 10.64
CA LYS A 78 6.22 -5.40 9.64
C LYS A 78 6.58 -3.96 9.99
N THR A 79 7.44 -3.68 10.95
CA THR A 79 8.40 -2.59 10.83
C THR A 79 9.58 -3.03 9.93
N SER A 80 9.30 -3.81 8.92
CA SER A 80 10.15 -4.00 7.78
C SER A 80 10.27 -2.64 7.10
N LYS A 81 11.44 -2.00 7.22
CA LYS A 81 11.90 -0.98 6.27
C LYS A 81 11.38 -1.40 4.92
N GLN A 82 10.52 -0.58 4.34
CA GLN A 82 9.90 -0.85 3.04
C GLN A 82 11.05 -1.21 2.08
N SER A 83 11.22 -2.50 1.82
CA SER A 83 12.36 -2.97 1.03
C SER A 83 12.04 -2.72 -0.43
N TYR A 84 12.75 -1.80 -1.04
CA TYR A 84 12.68 -1.54 -2.48
C TYR A 84 13.35 -2.64 -3.32
N LYS A 85 13.93 -3.68 -2.66
CA LYS A 85 14.61 -4.78 -3.36
C LYS A 85 13.74 -5.49 -4.40
N PRO A 86 12.46 -5.88 -4.12
CA PRO A 86 11.63 -6.51 -5.14
C PRO A 86 11.38 -5.60 -6.34
N LEU A 87 11.16 -4.31 -6.10
CA LEU A 87 10.97 -3.32 -7.14
C LEU A 87 12.21 -3.19 -8.05
N LEU A 88 13.39 -3.08 -7.43
CA LEU A 88 14.67 -3.00 -8.16
C LEU A 88 14.93 -4.28 -8.97
N ILE A 89 14.63 -5.45 -8.42
CA ILE A 89 14.79 -6.73 -9.14
C ILE A 89 13.89 -6.76 -10.38
N ILE A 90 12.63 -6.35 -10.26
CA ILE A 90 11.69 -6.30 -11.39
C ILE A 90 12.20 -5.33 -12.47
N VAL A 91 12.65 -4.13 -12.10
CA VAL A 91 13.19 -3.15 -13.05
C VAL A 91 14.46 -3.66 -13.73
N LEU A 92 15.38 -4.26 -12.98
CA LEU A 92 16.61 -4.85 -13.54
C LEU A 92 16.30 -6.03 -14.47
N TYR A 93 15.35 -6.88 -14.11
CA TYR A 93 14.90 -7.98 -14.95
C TYR A 93 14.31 -7.46 -16.26
N LEU A 94 13.47 -6.43 -16.18
CA LEU A 94 12.85 -5.80 -17.34
C LEU A 94 13.91 -5.14 -18.26
N LEU A 95 14.87 -4.41 -17.68
CA LEU A 95 16.00 -3.85 -18.42
C LEU A 95 16.80 -4.93 -19.14
N GLY A 96 17.15 -6.00 -18.43
CA GLY A 96 17.91 -7.12 -18.98
C GLY A 96 17.18 -7.83 -20.13
N THR A 97 15.88 -8.12 -19.96
CA THR A 97 15.09 -8.79 -21.00
C THR A 97 14.92 -7.94 -22.24
N THR A 98 14.62 -6.64 -22.09
CA THR A 98 14.46 -5.74 -23.26
C THR A 98 15.78 -5.50 -23.98
N LEU A 99 16.91 -5.44 -23.26
CA LEU A 99 18.25 -5.39 -23.87
C LEU A 99 18.55 -6.67 -24.67
N LEU A 100 18.22 -7.85 -24.16
CA LEU A 100 18.44 -9.11 -24.84
C LEU A 100 17.58 -9.21 -26.11
N ILE A 101 16.32 -8.76 -26.06
CA ILE A 101 15.44 -8.71 -27.23
C ILE A 101 16.05 -7.84 -28.31
N GLU A 102 16.48 -6.63 -27.96
CA GLU A 102 17.08 -5.70 -28.93
C GLU A 102 18.41 -6.21 -29.48
N TYR A 103 19.25 -6.80 -28.64
CA TYR A 103 20.50 -7.43 -29.10
C TYR A 103 20.25 -8.59 -30.07
N SER A 104 19.21 -9.40 -29.85
CA SER A 104 18.86 -10.53 -30.73
C SER A 104 18.29 -10.10 -32.07
N SER A 105 17.80 -8.86 -32.21
CA SER A 105 17.30 -8.31 -33.50
C SER A 105 18.40 -8.04 -34.51
N GLY A 106 19.66 -8.06 -34.08
CA GLY A 106 20.84 -7.81 -34.94
C GLY A 106 21.14 -6.36 -35.22
N MET A 107 20.25 -5.43 -34.89
CA MET A 107 20.44 -3.99 -35.02
C MET A 107 19.92 -3.28 -33.78
N PHE A 108 20.82 -2.73 -32.95
CA PHE A 108 20.43 -2.05 -31.73
C PHE A 108 19.92 -0.63 -32.05
N LEU A 109 18.63 -0.42 -31.83
CA LEU A 109 17.96 0.87 -31.96
C LEU A 109 17.49 1.34 -30.58
N ILE A 110 18.07 2.43 -30.08
CA ILE A 110 17.74 2.96 -28.75
C ILE A 110 16.25 3.29 -28.59
N GLU A 111 15.63 3.77 -29.67
CA GLU A 111 14.20 4.13 -29.68
C GLU A 111 13.31 2.89 -29.48
N THR A 112 13.60 1.79 -30.19
CA THR A 112 12.89 0.52 -30.07
C THR A 112 13.10 -0.10 -28.69
N TRP A 113 14.34 -0.07 -28.21
CA TRP A 113 14.65 -0.57 -26.87
C TRP A 113 13.89 0.21 -25.79
N MET A 114 13.88 1.56 -25.85
CA MET A 114 13.14 2.38 -24.89
C MET A 114 11.64 2.13 -24.96
N ALA A 115 11.07 1.98 -26.16
CA ALA A 115 9.66 1.66 -26.33
C ALA A 115 9.30 0.31 -25.71
N ASN A 116 10.08 -0.73 -25.95
CA ASN A 116 9.90 -2.05 -25.36
C ASN A 116 10.03 -2.02 -23.82
N PHE A 117 11.00 -1.26 -23.31
CA PHE A 117 11.16 -1.06 -21.87
C PHE A 117 9.94 -0.36 -21.25
N MET A 118 9.47 0.75 -21.86
CA MET A 118 8.29 1.48 -21.38
C MET A 118 7.03 0.63 -21.43
N ALA A 119 6.86 -0.15 -22.51
CA ALA A 119 5.76 -1.09 -22.66
C ALA A 119 5.73 -2.11 -21.50
N GLY A 120 6.84 -2.79 -21.29
CA GLY A 120 6.97 -3.77 -20.21
C GLY A 120 6.80 -3.15 -18.84
N PHE A 121 7.36 -1.96 -18.62
CA PHE A 121 7.22 -1.23 -17.35
C PHE A 121 5.75 -0.94 -17.04
N PHE A 122 5.01 -0.33 -17.95
CA PHE A 122 3.61 0.01 -17.73
C PHE A 122 2.72 -1.24 -17.57
N ILE A 123 2.95 -2.29 -18.36
CA ILE A 123 2.18 -3.54 -18.25
C ILE A 123 2.40 -4.20 -16.89
N ILE A 124 3.64 -4.33 -16.44
CA ILE A 124 3.95 -4.99 -15.16
C ILE A 124 3.45 -4.16 -13.98
N PHE A 125 3.68 -2.84 -13.97
CA PHE A 125 3.25 -2.00 -12.86
C PHE A 125 1.74 -1.79 -12.81
N SER A 126 1.06 -1.72 -13.95
CA SER A 126 -0.41 -1.72 -13.99
C SER A 126 -0.97 -3.02 -13.42
N PHE A 127 -0.38 -4.18 -13.78
CA PHE A 127 -0.80 -5.48 -13.25
C PHE A 127 -0.76 -5.51 -11.71
N PHE A 128 0.34 -5.08 -11.09
CA PHE A 128 0.41 -5.03 -9.62
C PHE A 128 -0.65 -4.13 -8.99
N LYS A 129 -0.98 -3.01 -9.63
CA LYS A 129 -2.05 -2.10 -9.17
C LYS A 129 -3.44 -2.71 -9.34
N MET A 130 -3.63 -3.55 -10.36
CA MET A 130 -4.89 -4.25 -10.63
C MET A 130 -5.15 -5.41 -9.67
N LEU A 131 -4.16 -5.94 -8.95
CA LEU A 131 -4.35 -6.99 -7.95
C LEU A 131 -5.21 -6.52 -6.77
N ASP A 132 -5.13 -5.23 -6.41
CA ASP A 132 -5.99 -4.63 -5.37
C ASP A 132 -6.28 -3.17 -5.74
N ILE A 133 -7.21 -2.99 -6.68
CA ILE A 133 -7.62 -1.67 -7.18
C ILE A 133 -8.15 -0.76 -6.07
N PRO A 134 -9.01 -1.24 -5.12
CA PRO A 134 -9.50 -0.40 -4.05
C PRO A 134 -8.39 0.13 -3.13
N ALA A 135 -7.46 -0.73 -2.70
CA ALA A 135 -6.34 -0.32 -1.86
C ALA A 135 -5.41 0.64 -2.61
N PHE A 136 -5.11 0.35 -3.89
CA PHE A 136 -4.34 1.27 -4.73
C PHE A 136 -5.03 2.63 -4.86
N ALA A 137 -6.32 2.68 -5.21
CA ALA A 137 -7.06 3.93 -5.41
C ALA A 137 -7.10 4.78 -4.14
N MET A 138 -7.25 4.16 -2.95
CA MET A 138 -7.18 4.88 -1.67
C MET A 138 -5.80 5.47 -1.42
N ALA A 139 -4.73 4.69 -1.61
CA ALA A 139 -3.35 5.16 -1.45
C ALA A 139 -3.02 6.26 -2.47
N TYR A 140 -3.39 6.09 -3.74
CA TYR A 140 -3.12 7.02 -4.82
C TYR A 140 -3.77 8.40 -4.58
N ARG A 141 -4.99 8.43 -4.03
CA ARG A 141 -5.68 9.67 -3.67
C ARG A 141 -4.99 10.49 -2.58
N SER A 142 -4.15 9.89 -1.77
CA SER A 142 -3.45 10.61 -0.70
C SER A 142 -2.34 11.52 -1.22
N TYR A 143 -1.83 11.31 -2.43
CA TYR A 143 -0.73 12.08 -2.99
C TYR A 143 -0.94 12.60 -4.42
N ASP A 144 -1.84 12.03 -5.21
CA ASP A 144 -2.12 12.50 -6.57
C ASP A 144 -3.15 13.63 -6.60
N LEU A 145 -2.86 14.69 -7.38
CA LEU A 145 -3.68 15.91 -7.42
C LEU A 145 -5.05 15.69 -8.08
N VAL A 146 -5.12 14.82 -9.09
CA VAL A 146 -6.36 14.53 -9.81
C VAL A 146 -7.18 13.52 -9.04
N ALA A 147 -6.57 12.45 -8.54
CA ALA A 147 -7.22 11.43 -7.75
C ALA A 147 -7.79 11.96 -6.43
N ALA A 148 -7.13 12.96 -5.82
CA ALA A 148 -7.64 13.65 -4.62
C ALA A 148 -8.98 14.35 -4.87
N LYS A 149 -9.19 14.91 -6.07
CA LYS A 149 -10.42 15.61 -6.47
C LYS A 149 -11.44 14.68 -7.12
N ALA A 150 -10.98 13.75 -7.95
CA ALA A 150 -11.80 12.83 -8.73
C ALA A 150 -11.57 11.38 -8.31
N LYS A 151 -12.43 10.86 -7.43
CA LYS A 151 -12.29 9.50 -6.87
C LYS A 151 -12.18 8.42 -7.94
N TRP A 152 -12.93 8.53 -9.02
CA TRP A 152 -12.95 7.58 -10.12
C TRP A 152 -11.59 7.47 -10.84
N TYR A 153 -10.80 8.56 -10.85
CA TYR A 153 -9.50 8.59 -11.52
C TYR A 153 -8.51 7.60 -10.90
N GLY A 154 -8.51 7.46 -9.57
CA GLY A 154 -7.68 6.46 -8.89
C GLY A 154 -8.00 5.03 -9.31
N TYR A 155 -9.28 4.72 -9.58
CA TYR A 155 -9.69 3.41 -10.09
C TYR A 155 -9.37 3.23 -11.58
N ALA A 156 -9.40 4.29 -12.37
CA ALA A 156 -9.10 4.25 -13.80
C ALA A 156 -7.59 4.22 -14.11
N PHE A 157 -6.77 4.73 -13.20
CA PHE A 157 -5.33 4.92 -13.44
C PHE A 157 -4.57 3.64 -13.83
N PRO A 158 -4.77 2.45 -13.20
CA PRO A 158 -4.13 1.22 -13.64
C PRO A 158 -4.49 0.83 -15.09
N PHE A 159 -5.71 1.11 -15.52
CA PHE A 159 -6.14 0.85 -16.89
C PHE A 159 -5.54 1.84 -17.89
N ILE A 160 -5.34 3.10 -17.49
CA ILE A 160 -4.64 4.11 -18.29
C ILE A 160 -3.19 3.66 -18.50
N GLU A 161 -2.50 3.22 -17.45
CA GLU A 161 -1.13 2.68 -17.55
C GLU A 161 -1.06 1.44 -18.46
N LEU A 162 -1.99 0.51 -18.29
CA LEU A 162 -2.07 -0.66 -19.15
C LEU A 162 -2.25 -0.26 -20.63
N GLY A 163 -3.15 0.69 -20.88
CA GLY A 163 -3.38 1.24 -22.22
C GLY A 163 -2.12 1.88 -22.83
N LEU A 164 -1.35 2.62 -22.03
CA LEU A 164 -0.06 3.18 -22.45
C LEU A 164 0.94 2.07 -22.78
N GLY A 165 1.05 1.03 -21.95
CA GLY A 165 1.92 -0.10 -22.20
C GLY A 165 1.59 -0.83 -23.50
N ILE A 166 0.30 -1.07 -23.76
CA ILE A 166 -0.18 -1.66 -25.02
C ILE A 166 0.10 -0.72 -26.20
N ALA A 167 -0.10 0.58 -26.05
CA ALA A 167 0.18 1.55 -27.09
C ALA A 167 1.67 1.55 -27.51
N TYR A 168 2.59 1.43 -26.55
CA TYR A 168 4.02 1.29 -26.84
C TYR A 168 4.37 0.03 -27.63
N LEU A 169 3.58 -1.05 -27.50
CA LEU A 169 3.80 -2.28 -28.28
C LEU A 169 3.21 -2.22 -29.69
N LEU A 170 2.07 -1.55 -29.85
CA LEU A 170 1.27 -1.66 -31.08
C LEU A 170 1.54 -0.53 -32.09
N TYR A 171 1.90 0.66 -31.62
CA TYR A 171 2.08 1.80 -32.51
C TYR A 171 3.54 1.97 -32.93
N SER A 172 3.76 2.05 -34.27
CA SER A 172 5.08 2.31 -34.86
C SER A 172 5.52 3.77 -34.69
N ASP A 173 4.58 4.71 -34.70
CA ASP A 173 4.84 6.11 -34.36
C ASP A 173 4.55 6.38 -32.90
N GLN A 174 5.62 6.52 -32.14
CA GLN A 174 5.58 6.66 -30.68
C GLN A 174 5.40 8.12 -30.23
N SER A 175 5.42 9.10 -31.12
CA SER A 175 5.42 10.53 -30.76
C SER A 175 4.22 10.92 -29.91
N ILE A 176 3.02 10.47 -30.28
CA ILE A 176 1.78 10.74 -29.53
C ILE A 176 1.81 9.98 -28.20
N THR A 177 2.24 8.72 -28.20
CA THR A 177 2.33 7.89 -27.00
C THR A 177 3.30 8.52 -25.98
N HIS A 178 4.47 9.00 -26.44
CA HIS A 178 5.43 9.72 -25.60
C HIS A 178 4.82 10.99 -24.99
N LEU A 179 4.09 11.77 -25.76
CA LEU A 179 3.47 13.00 -25.29
C LEU A 179 2.42 12.71 -24.21
N ILE A 180 1.52 11.74 -24.46
CA ILE A 180 0.50 11.35 -23.48
C ILE A 180 1.16 10.82 -22.20
N THR A 181 2.16 9.96 -22.35
CA THR A 181 2.91 9.42 -21.22
C THR A 181 3.57 10.52 -20.40
N ALA A 182 4.24 11.47 -21.06
CA ALA A 182 4.88 12.59 -20.39
C ALA A 182 3.88 13.43 -19.59
N VAL A 183 2.70 13.72 -20.14
CA VAL A 183 1.63 14.47 -19.45
C VAL A 183 1.13 13.69 -18.22
N VAL A 184 0.78 12.41 -18.38
CA VAL A 184 0.27 11.57 -17.29
C VAL A 184 1.30 11.46 -16.16
N MET A 185 2.56 11.18 -16.51
CA MET A 185 3.63 11.04 -15.50
C MET A 185 3.98 12.37 -14.85
N PHE A 186 3.95 13.48 -15.57
CA PHE A 186 4.20 14.81 -15.02
C PHE A 186 3.16 15.19 -13.97
N VAL A 187 1.87 14.95 -14.26
CA VAL A 187 0.78 15.21 -13.29
C VAL A 187 0.98 14.40 -12.01
N SER A 188 1.28 13.11 -12.14
CA SER A 188 1.55 12.23 -10.98
C SER A 188 2.80 12.67 -10.20
N LEU A 189 3.87 13.07 -10.90
CA LEU A 189 5.11 13.55 -10.27
C LEU A 189 4.87 14.81 -9.43
N VAL A 190 4.14 15.78 -9.95
CA VAL A 190 3.79 17.01 -9.22
C VAL A 190 2.98 16.67 -7.96
N GLY A 191 2.07 15.71 -8.04
CA GLY A 191 1.31 15.22 -6.88
C GLY A 191 2.21 14.64 -5.79
N VAL A 192 3.13 13.77 -6.18
CA VAL A 192 4.09 13.13 -5.26
C VAL A 192 5.00 14.18 -4.59
N ILE A 193 5.59 15.10 -5.37
CA ILE A 193 6.46 16.16 -4.84
C ILE A 193 5.71 17.01 -3.82
N ARG A 194 4.50 17.45 -4.13
CA ARG A 194 3.66 18.22 -3.21
C ARG A 194 3.37 17.46 -1.92
N SER A 195 3.05 16.17 -2.03
CA SER A 195 2.79 15.31 -0.86
C SER A 195 4.01 15.17 0.04
N VAL A 196 5.21 15.04 -0.54
CA VAL A 196 6.46 14.95 0.22
C VAL A 196 6.77 16.26 0.94
N ILE A 197 6.61 17.42 0.27
CA ILE A 197 6.85 18.74 0.85
C ILE A 197 5.89 18.99 2.02
N ASN A 198 4.59 18.76 1.82
CA ASN A 198 3.59 18.97 2.89
C ASN A 198 3.81 18.06 4.10
N LYS A 199 4.36 16.87 3.91
CA LYS A 199 4.66 15.95 5.02
C LYS A 199 5.88 16.40 5.83
N SER A 200 6.81 17.13 5.23
CA SER A 200 7.99 17.68 5.93
C SER A 200 7.68 18.93 6.76
N GLU A 201 6.53 19.59 6.56
CA GLU A 201 6.12 20.76 7.37
C GLU A 201 5.36 20.37 8.66
N ILE A 202 5.03 19.08 8.85
CA ILE A 202 4.25 18.58 9.99
C ILE A 202 5.15 17.85 11.02
N GLN A 203 6.45 17.74 10.78
CA GLN A 203 7.45 17.24 11.72
C GLN A 203 8.22 18.42 12.35
#